data_18e66bee723f5036d28eaa1e7b3921b9
#
_entry.id   18e66bee723f5036d28eaa1e7b3921b9
#
_cell.length_a   1.000
_cell.length_b   1.000
_cell.length_c   1.000
_cell.angle_alpha   90.00
_cell.angle_beta   90.00
_cell.angle_gamma   90.00
#
_symmetry.space_group_name_H-M   'P 1'
#
loop_
_entity.id
_entity.type
_entity.pdbx_description
1 polymer ?
#
loop_
_entity_poly.entity_id
_entity_poly.type
_entity_poly.pdbx_seq_one_letter_code
_entity_poly.pdbx_strand_id
1 'polypeptide(L)'
;MRRLLVGVESGSNEMLKRIRKDIKIEQVFDTAERMLKYDIAGHFPFIVGFPDESDASIQATLDCAKKLRSLSADFLTPIYYFKPYPGSELVTEAVARGFRLPQTLEAWAQFDYVAGLPGPWVSAEKFKLIERFKFFHELAWQRASRSKKILQQLARYRCTQDEYRWPVEMLLTRWFIPAQRLS
;
A
#
# COMPACT_ATOMS: atom_id res chain seq x y z
N MET A 1 -11.36 21.51 -4.76
CA MET A 1 -10.84 20.53 -3.79
C MET A 1 -9.31 20.60 -3.78
N ARG A 2 -8.70 20.75 -2.61
CA ARG A 2 -7.23 20.73 -2.45
C ARG A 2 -6.82 19.30 -2.04
N ARG A 3 -5.71 18.80 -2.54
CA ARG A 3 -5.15 17.50 -2.17
C ARG A 3 -3.71 17.65 -1.74
N LEU A 4 -3.34 17.06 -0.61
CA LEU A 4 -1.98 16.99 -0.13
C LEU A 4 -1.45 15.55 -0.21
N LEU A 5 -0.19 15.41 -0.59
CA LEU A 5 0.55 14.16 -0.52
C LEU A 5 1.39 14.18 0.77
N VAL A 6 1.21 13.18 1.61
CA VAL A 6 1.93 12.99 2.86
C VAL A 6 2.58 11.62 2.83
N GLY A 7 3.87 11.55 2.52
CA GLY A 7 4.62 10.29 2.49
C GLY A 7 4.68 9.68 3.89
N VAL A 8 3.91 8.62 4.13
CA VAL A 8 3.89 7.90 5.40
C VAL A 8 4.95 6.82 5.44
N GLU A 9 5.10 6.11 4.36
CA GLU A 9 6.02 5.01 4.09
C GLU A 9 5.69 3.73 4.87
N SER A 10 5.54 3.79 6.22
CA SER A 10 5.23 2.61 7.05
C SER A 10 4.27 2.97 8.18
N GLY A 11 3.46 2.00 8.61
CA GLY A 11 2.63 2.08 9.81
C GLY A 11 3.36 1.66 11.09
N SER A 12 4.62 1.26 10.99
CA SER A 12 5.47 0.85 12.11
C SER A 12 6.48 1.94 12.46
N ASN A 13 6.41 2.46 13.69
CA ASN A 13 7.41 3.44 14.17
C ASN A 13 8.84 2.87 14.17
N GLU A 14 9.00 1.56 14.37
CA GLU A 14 10.30 0.89 14.27
C GLU A 14 10.83 0.94 12.85
N MET A 15 9.99 0.61 11.85
CA MET A 15 10.37 0.69 10.43
C MET A 15 10.64 2.14 10.01
N LEU A 16 9.82 3.11 10.42
CA LEU A 16 10.06 4.53 10.16
C LEU A 16 11.44 4.97 10.66
N LYS A 17 11.82 4.57 11.87
CA LYS A 17 13.15 4.83 12.40
C LYS A 17 14.25 4.16 11.57
N ARG A 18 14.04 2.91 11.15
CA ARG A 18 15.02 2.16 10.32
C ARG A 18 15.27 2.84 8.97
N ILE A 19 14.21 3.32 8.32
CA ILE A 19 14.32 4.04 7.03
C ILE A 19 14.67 5.53 7.20
N ARG A 20 14.97 5.96 8.41
CA ARG A 20 15.31 7.36 8.76
C ARG A 20 14.23 8.36 8.38
N LYS A 21 12.97 7.96 8.52
CA LYS A 21 11.82 8.84 8.35
C LYS A 21 11.52 9.46 9.73
N ASP A 22 11.88 10.73 9.93
CA ASP A 22 11.74 11.44 11.21
C ASP A 22 10.30 11.88 11.48
N ILE A 23 9.36 10.92 11.37
CA ILE A 23 7.96 11.11 11.75
C ILE A 23 7.50 9.95 12.64
N LYS A 24 6.42 10.18 13.38
CA LYS A 24 5.69 9.15 14.12
C LYS A 24 4.29 8.97 13.55
N ILE A 25 3.73 7.78 13.67
CA ILE A 25 2.39 7.46 13.15
C ILE A 25 1.32 8.33 13.79
N GLU A 26 1.47 8.72 15.04
CA GLU A 26 0.55 9.62 15.73
C GLU A 26 0.45 10.97 15.01
N GLN A 27 1.58 11.52 14.55
CA GLN A 27 1.61 12.79 13.79
C GLN A 27 0.90 12.68 12.42
N VAL A 28 0.92 11.49 11.82
CA VAL A 28 0.18 11.23 10.57
C VAL A 28 -1.33 11.32 10.81
N PHE A 29 -1.82 10.69 11.89
CA PHE A 29 -3.24 10.75 12.25
C PHE A 29 -3.68 12.17 12.65
N ASP A 30 -2.88 12.89 13.44
CA ASP A 30 -3.13 14.29 13.79
C ASP A 30 -3.23 15.16 12.52
N THR A 31 -2.35 14.91 11.55
CA THR A 31 -2.38 15.61 10.26
C THR A 31 -3.65 15.26 9.47
N ALA A 32 -4.02 14.00 9.41
CA ALA A 32 -5.23 13.54 8.73
C ALA A 32 -6.49 14.17 9.35
N GLU A 33 -6.58 14.23 10.67
CA GLU A 33 -7.70 14.86 11.38
C GLU A 33 -7.79 16.37 11.08
N ARG A 34 -6.64 17.06 11.04
CA ARG A 34 -6.60 18.49 10.63
C ARG A 34 -7.05 18.66 9.20
N MET A 35 -6.64 17.78 8.28
CA MET A 35 -7.06 17.82 6.88
C MET A 35 -8.57 17.68 6.73
N LEU A 36 -9.22 16.83 7.54
CA LEU A 36 -10.68 16.69 7.57
C LEU A 36 -11.38 18.01 7.96
N LYS A 37 -10.86 18.75 8.95
CA LYS A 37 -11.43 20.02 9.40
C LYS A 37 -11.44 21.09 8.30
N TYR A 38 -10.50 21.01 7.35
CA TYR A 38 -10.35 22.00 6.28
C TYR A 38 -10.78 21.49 4.90
N ASP A 39 -11.48 20.36 4.83
CA ASP A 39 -11.94 19.70 3.59
C ASP A 39 -10.78 19.50 2.58
N ILE A 40 -9.64 19.02 3.09
CA ILE A 40 -8.45 18.74 2.29
C ILE A 40 -8.39 17.23 2.03
N ALA A 41 -8.37 16.84 0.76
CA ALA A 41 -8.16 15.45 0.36
C ALA A 41 -6.70 15.00 0.66
N GLY A 42 -6.53 13.74 1.08
CA GLY A 42 -5.24 13.17 1.43
C GLY A 42 -4.77 12.10 0.44
N HIS A 43 -3.45 12.07 0.19
CA HIS A 43 -2.78 10.97 -0.47
C HIS A 43 -1.63 10.53 0.44
N PHE A 44 -1.79 9.36 1.06
CA PHE A 44 -0.90 8.80 2.07
C PHE A 44 -0.27 7.50 1.53
N PRO A 45 0.80 7.57 0.73
CA PRO A 45 1.48 6.39 0.22
C PRO A 45 2.19 5.63 1.32
N PHE A 46 2.13 4.30 1.21
CA PHE A 46 2.84 3.34 2.05
C PHE A 46 3.75 2.47 1.20
N ILE A 47 4.82 1.98 1.81
CA ILE A 47 5.77 1.04 1.22
C ILE A 47 5.86 -0.17 2.14
N VAL A 48 5.81 -1.37 1.56
CA VAL A 48 5.99 -2.65 2.26
C VAL A 48 7.01 -3.51 1.54
N GLY A 49 7.49 -4.54 2.21
CA GLY A 49 8.45 -5.48 1.64
C GLY A 49 9.86 -4.92 1.59
N PHE A 50 10.26 -4.15 2.58
CA PHE A 50 11.66 -3.82 2.81
C PHE A 50 12.47 -5.10 3.13
N PRO A 51 13.79 -5.14 2.84
CA PRO A 51 14.64 -6.21 3.32
C PRO A 51 14.46 -6.39 4.84
N ASP A 52 14.29 -7.64 5.30
CA ASP A 52 14.07 -7.99 6.73
C ASP A 52 12.87 -7.31 7.41
N GLU A 53 11.91 -6.84 6.66
CA GLU A 53 10.68 -6.34 7.26
C GLU A 53 9.88 -7.48 7.91
N SER A 54 9.59 -7.33 9.19
CA SER A 54 8.80 -8.32 9.94
C SER A 54 7.32 -8.32 9.50
N ASP A 55 6.66 -9.46 9.67
CA ASP A 55 5.22 -9.58 9.40
C ASP A 55 4.41 -8.62 10.28
N ALA A 56 4.84 -8.39 11.52
CA ALA A 56 4.21 -7.41 12.41
C ALA A 56 4.31 -5.98 11.87
N SER A 57 5.45 -5.59 11.28
CA SER A 57 5.62 -4.28 10.65
C SER A 57 4.71 -4.12 9.44
N ILE A 58 4.66 -5.14 8.57
CA ILE A 58 3.75 -5.14 7.41
C ILE A 58 2.30 -5.01 7.90
N GLN A 59 1.87 -5.82 8.87
CA GLN A 59 0.52 -5.76 9.41
C GLN A 59 0.20 -4.38 9.98
N ALA A 60 1.10 -3.78 10.75
CA ALA A 60 0.93 -2.42 11.27
C ALA A 60 0.74 -1.39 10.13
N THR A 61 1.45 -1.58 9.01
CA THR A 61 1.31 -0.72 7.83
C THR A 61 -0.05 -0.90 7.16
N LEU A 62 -0.52 -2.14 7.01
CA LEU A 62 -1.84 -2.42 6.45
C LEU A 62 -2.96 -1.88 7.34
N ASP A 63 -2.83 -2.00 8.67
CA ASP A 63 -3.79 -1.47 9.65
C ASP A 63 -3.84 0.06 9.65
N CYS A 64 -2.67 0.70 9.56
CA CYS A 64 -2.57 2.14 9.43
C CYS A 64 -3.27 2.64 8.16
N ALA A 65 -3.03 1.99 7.01
CA ALA A 65 -3.67 2.30 5.75
C ALA A 65 -5.20 2.14 5.82
N LYS A 66 -5.71 1.04 6.43
CA LYS A 66 -7.15 0.85 6.69
C LYS A 66 -7.74 1.99 7.51
N LYS A 67 -7.09 2.32 8.62
CA LYS A 67 -7.57 3.35 9.55
C LYS A 67 -7.62 4.72 8.89
N LEU A 68 -6.56 5.15 8.19
CA LEU A 68 -6.56 6.42 7.47
C LEU A 68 -7.64 6.45 6.38
N ARG A 69 -7.76 5.39 5.60
CA ARG A 69 -8.75 5.31 4.52
C ARG A 69 -10.18 5.35 5.03
N SER A 70 -10.44 4.81 6.23
CA SER A 70 -11.76 4.82 6.86
C SER A 70 -12.20 6.20 7.35
N LEU A 71 -11.27 7.15 7.56
CA LEU A 71 -11.58 8.50 8.01
C LEU A 71 -12.28 9.34 6.92
N SER A 72 -11.93 9.13 5.65
CA SER A 72 -12.54 9.86 4.54
C SER A 72 -12.48 9.10 3.22
N ALA A 73 -13.54 9.21 2.42
CA ALA A 73 -13.54 8.70 1.04
C ALA A 73 -12.56 9.46 0.13
N ASP A 74 -12.07 10.63 0.54
CA ASP A 74 -11.13 11.47 -0.19
C ASP A 74 -9.67 11.24 0.25
N PHE A 75 -9.44 10.32 1.19
CA PHE A 75 -8.12 9.87 1.57
C PHE A 75 -7.73 8.63 0.76
N LEU A 76 -6.65 8.73 0.01
CA LEU A 76 -6.07 7.63 -0.74
C LEU A 76 -4.85 7.09 0.03
N THR A 77 -4.77 5.78 0.17
CA THR A 77 -3.70 5.10 0.91
C THR A 77 -3.11 3.97 0.07
N PRO A 78 -2.46 4.30 -1.06
CA PRO A 78 -1.86 3.28 -1.92
C PRO A 78 -0.70 2.58 -1.22
N ILE A 79 -0.51 1.30 -1.53
CA ILE A 79 0.58 0.49 -1.00
C ILE A 79 1.46 0.05 -2.15
N TYR A 80 2.74 0.38 -2.04
CA TYR A 80 3.78 0.04 -2.99
C TYR A 80 4.75 -0.97 -2.38
N TYR A 81 5.46 -1.69 -3.24
CA TYR A 81 6.59 -2.50 -2.80
C TYR A 81 7.87 -1.68 -2.77
N PHE A 82 8.71 -1.96 -1.78
CA PHE A 82 10.03 -1.35 -1.71
C PHE A 82 10.83 -1.59 -3.00
N LYS A 83 11.40 -0.52 -3.53
CA LYS A 83 12.32 -0.54 -4.67
C LYS A 83 13.65 0.09 -4.28
N PRO A 84 14.75 -0.65 -4.41
CA PRO A 84 16.08 -0.12 -4.11
C PRO A 84 16.54 0.82 -5.23
N TYR A 85 16.71 2.10 -4.91
CA TYR A 85 17.30 3.08 -5.80
C TYR A 85 18.76 3.35 -5.42
N PRO A 86 19.67 3.55 -6.38
CA PRO A 86 21.07 3.84 -6.11
C PRO A 86 21.26 4.99 -5.14
N GLY A 87 22.27 4.87 -4.26
CA GLY A 87 22.60 5.89 -3.26
C GLY A 87 21.93 5.72 -1.90
N SER A 88 20.98 4.79 -1.74
CA SER A 88 20.42 4.48 -0.42
C SER A 88 21.16 3.30 0.25
N GLU A 89 21.29 3.31 1.58
CA GLU A 89 21.91 2.20 2.33
C GLU A 89 21.15 0.89 2.13
N LEU A 90 19.83 0.94 1.99
CA LEU A 90 18.98 -0.23 1.75
C LEU A 90 19.27 -0.93 0.42
N VAL A 91 19.92 -0.26 -0.53
CA VAL A 91 20.38 -0.91 -1.79
C VAL A 91 21.39 -2.00 -1.50
N THR A 92 22.36 -1.75 -0.62
CA THR A 92 23.36 -2.74 -0.25
C THR A 92 22.72 -3.98 0.36
N GLU A 93 21.77 -3.78 1.26
CA GLU A 93 21.00 -4.89 1.86
C GLU A 93 20.19 -5.65 0.79
N ALA A 94 19.54 -4.93 -0.12
CA ALA A 94 18.74 -5.54 -1.19
C ALA A 94 19.61 -6.39 -2.15
N VAL A 95 20.77 -5.88 -2.55
CA VAL A 95 21.72 -6.58 -3.42
C VAL A 95 22.29 -7.83 -2.73
N ALA A 96 22.65 -7.72 -1.45
CA ALA A 96 23.10 -8.87 -0.65
C ALA A 96 22.02 -9.98 -0.56
N ARG A 97 20.74 -9.64 -0.73
CA ARG A 97 19.59 -10.58 -0.77
C ARG A 97 19.18 -11.00 -2.18
N GLY A 98 20.06 -10.79 -3.16
CA GLY A 98 19.86 -11.27 -4.52
C GLY A 98 19.08 -10.32 -5.43
N PHE A 99 18.81 -9.08 -5.01
CA PHE A 99 18.22 -8.11 -5.92
C PHE A 99 19.23 -7.69 -6.98
N ARG A 100 18.83 -7.75 -8.25
CA ARG A 100 19.65 -7.32 -9.37
C ARG A 100 19.23 -5.93 -9.81
N LEU A 101 20.12 -4.95 -9.62
CA LEU A 101 19.89 -3.60 -10.11
C LEU A 101 19.95 -3.56 -11.65
N PRO A 102 19.12 -2.74 -12.29
CA PRO A 102 19.23 -2.48 -13.72
C PRO A 102 20.65 -2.01 -14.08
N GLN A 103 21.19 -2.52 -15.19
CA GLN A 103 22.55 -2.23 -15.62
C GLN A 103 22.61 -1.26 -16.80
N THR A 104 21.49 -1.01 -17.46
CA THR A 104 21.38 -0.09 -18.60
C THR A 104 20.34 0.97 -18.36
N LEU A 105 20.39 2.05 -19.11
CA LEU A 105 19.43 3.16 -19.02
C LEU A 105 18.02 2.67 -19.40
N GLU A 106 17.91 1.82 -20.40
CA GLU A 106 16.66 1.24 -20.86
C GLU A 106 16.03 0.35 -19.78
N ALA A 107 16.85 -0.43 -19.05
CA ALA A 107 16.37 -1.24 -17.94
C ALA A 107 15.92 -0.37 -16.75
N TRP A 108 16.59 0.76 -16.50
CA TRP A 108 16.14 1.75 -15.51
C TRP A 108 14.83 2.42 -15.91
N ALA A 109 14.61 2.70 -17.19
CA ALA A 109 13.36 3.27 -17.67
C ALA A 109 12.15 2.34 -17.47
N GLN A 110 12.39 1.02 -17.41
CA GLN A 110 11.37 -0.01 -17.12
C GLN A 110 11.25 -0.34 -15.63
N PHE A 111 12.09 0.28 -14.79
CA PHE A 111 12.12 0.05 -13.35
C PHE A 111 10.98 0.81 -12.67
N ASP A 112 9.77 0.22 -12.72
CA ASP A 112 8.55 0.84 -12.22
C ASP A 112 8.34 0.55 -10.73
N TYR A 113 8.14 1.60 -9.94
CA TYR A 113 7.80 1.48 -8.53
C TYR A 113 6.27 1.29 -8.29
N VAL A 114 5.44 1.68 -9.25
CA VAL A 114 3.97 1.63 -9.10
C VAL A 114 3.45 0.22 -9.35
N ALA A 115 3.82 -0.39 -10.47
CA ALA A 115 3.40 -1.73 -10.87
C ALA A 115 4.45 -2.81 -10.56
N GLY A 116 5.55 -2.43 -9.90
CA GLY A 116 6.69 -3.31 -9.70
C GLY A 116 6.42 -4.47 -8.74
N LEU A 117 7.02 -5.62 -9.03
CA LEU A 117 7.02 -6.79 -8.15
C LEU A 117 7.88 -6.55 -6.90
N PRO A 118 7.62 -7.23 -5.78
CA PRO A 118 8.45 -7.13 -4.59
C PRO A 118 9.87 -7.67 -4.82
N GLY A 119 10.78 -7.37 -3.89
CA GLY A 119 12.11 -7.96 -3.88
C GLY A 119 12.09 -9.48 -3.62
N PRO A 120 13.17 -10.20 -3.97
CA PRO A 120 13.24 -11.68 -3.86
C PRO A 120 13.15 -12.21 -2.42
N TRP A 121 13.27 -11.36 -1.42
CA TRP A 121 13.11 -11.69 0.01
C TRP A 121 11.64 -11.73 0.47
N VAL A 122 10.68 -11.30 -0.36
CA VAL A 122 9.25 -11.39 -0.05
C VAL A 122 8.70 -12.71 -0.56
N SER A 123 8.21 -13.56 0.34
CA SER A 123 7.66 -14.87 -0.05
C SER A 123 6.40 -14.74 -0.92
N ALA A 124 6.14 -15.78 -1.71
CA ALA A 124 4.95 -15.82 -2.57
C ALA A 124 3.64 -15.74 -1.78
N GLU A 125 3.60 -16.30 -0.56
CA GLU A 125 2.45 -16.25 0.34
C GLU A 125 2.22 -14.82 0.82
N LYS A 126 3.29 -14.13 1.26
CA LYS A 126 3.26 -12.74 1.70
C LYS A 126 2.83 -11.81 0.57
N PHE A 127 3.37 -12.01 -0.62
CA PHE A 127 2.97 -11.27 -1.82
C PHE A 127 1.47 -11.44 -2.10
N LYS A 128 0.97 -12.68 -2.13
CA LYS A 128 -0.46 -12.97 -2.35
C LYS A 128 -1.35 -12.30 -1.30
N LEU A 129 -0.94 -12.31 -0.04
CA LEU A 129 -1.69 -11.67 1.04
C LEU A 129 -1.79 -10.16 0.83
N ILE A 130 -0.67 -9.51 0.54
CA ILE A 130 -0.62 -8.05 0.30
C ILE A 130 -1.46 -7.67 -0.93
N GLU A 131 -1.36 -8.41 -2.05
CA GLU A 131 -2.16 -8.13 -3.25
C GLU A 131 -3.66 -8.31 -3.02
N ARG A 132 -4.06 -9.33 -2.26
CA ARG A 132 -5.46 -9.50 -1.84
C ARG A 132 -5.91 -8.34 -0.96
N PHE A 133 -5.09 -7.96 0.01
CA PHE A 133 -5.37 -6.78 0.83
C PHE A 133 -5.56 -5.54 -0.04
N LYS A 134 -4.64 -5.21 -0.94
CA LYS A 134 -4.73 -4.04 -1.83
C LYS A 134 -6.05 -4.03 -2.59
N PHE A 135 -6.44 -5.18 -3.16
CA PHE A 135 -7.71 -5.32 -3.87
C PHE A 135 -8.92 -5.00 -2.99
N PHE A 136 -9.03 -5.66 -1.82
CA PHE A 136 -10.17 -5.44 -0.92
C PHE A 136 -10.16 -4.07 -0.29
N HIS A 137 -8.99 -3.55 0.03
CA HIS A 137 -8.81 -2.22 0.59
C HIS A 137 -9.29 -1.12 -0.38
N GLU A 138 -8.93 -1.21 -1.65
CA GLU A 138 -9.43 -0.28 -2.65
C GLU A 138 -10.95 -0.38 -2.81
N LEU A 139 -11.47 -1.61 -2.93
CA LEU A 139 -12.90 -1.86 -3.10
C LEU A 139 -13.72 -1.38 -1.90
N ALA A 140 -13.22 -1.56 -0.67
CA ALA A 140 -13.93 -1.27 0.58
C ALA A 140 -14.30 0.21 0.75
N TRP A 141 -13.43 1.13 0.30
CA TRP A 141 -13.58 2.58 0.55
C TRP A 141 -13.65 3.45 -0.72
N GLN A 142 -13.68 2.86 -1.93
CA GLN A 142 -13.92 3.64 -3.13
C GLN A 142 -15.32 4.25 -3.14
N ARG A 143 -15.52 5.33 -3.88
CA ARG A 143 -16.85 5.86 -4.15
C ARG A 143 -17.63 4.86 -5.00
N ALA A 144 -18.63 4.20 -4.42
CA ALA A 144 -19.39 3.15 -5.07
C ALA A 144 -20.76 3.62 -5.54
N SER A 145 -21.17 3.13 -6.71
CA SER A 145 -22.56 3.21 -7.17
C SER A 145 -23.47 2.30 -6.32
N ARG A 146 -24.78 2.51 -6.38
CA ARG A 146 -25.75 1.71 -5.61
C ARG A 146 -25.61 0.19 -5.85
N SER A 147 -25.32 -0.22 -7.08
CA SER A 147 -25.13 -1.64 -7.47
C SER A 147 -23.88 -2.30 -6.86
N LYS A 148 -22.88 -1.53 -6.43
CA LYS A 148 -21.64 -2.05 -5.84
C LYS A 148 -21.64 -2.04 -4.31
N LYS A 149 -22.71 -1.59 -3.66
CA LYS A 149 -22.75 -1.45 -2.18
C LYS A 149 -22.57 -2.77 -1.44
N ILE A 150 -23.19 -3.86 -1.92
CA ILE A 150 -23.06 -5.19 -1.28
C ILE A 150 -21.61 -5.67 -1.35
N LEU A 151 -21.00 -5.58 -2.53
CA LEU A 151 -19.61 -5.98 -2.73
C LEU A 151 -18.64 -5.12 -1.87
N GLN A 152 -18.94 -3.84 -1.73
CA GLN A 152 -18.19 -2.94 -0.86
C GLN A 152 -18.33 -3.30 0.62
N GLN A 153 -19.52 -3.69 1.08
CA GLN A 153 -19.73 -4.15 2.45
C GLN A 153 -18.96 -5.44 2.75
N LEU A 154 -18.99 -6.40 1.82
CA LEU A 154 -18.18 -7.63 1.92
C LEU A 154 -16.69 -7.31 1.98
N ALA A 155 -16.21 -6.40 1.13
CA ALA A 155 -14.81 -5.98 1.15
C ALA A 155 -14.42 -5.32 2.47
N ARG A 156 -15.29 -4.46 3.04
CA ARG A 156 -15.08 -3.88 4.38
C ARG A 156 -15.02 -4.95 5.45
N TYR A 157 -15.95 -5.90 5.44
CA TYR A 157 -15.95 -7.01 6.39
C TYR A 157 -14.63 -7.80 6.32
N ARG A 158 -14.16 -8.17 5.11
CA ARG A 158 -12.87 -8.84 4.94
C ARG A 158 -11.71 -8.03 5.48
N CYS A 159 -11.66 -6.72 5.19
CA CYS A 159 -10.63 -5.83 5.70
C CYS A 159 -10.67 -5.69 7.24
N THR A 160 -11.85 -5.73 7.87
CA THR A 160 -11.96 -5.63 9.33
C THR A 160 -11.61 -6.93 10.04
N GLN A 161 -11.81 -8.07 9.40
CA GLN A 161 -11.48 -9.39 9.95
C GLN A 161 -10.10 -9.90 9.52
N ASP A 162 -9.36 -9.16 8.68
CA ASP A 162 -8.12 -9.59 8.02
C ASP A 162 -8.25 -10.96 7.31
N GLU A 163 -9.47 -11.27 6.82
CA GLU A 163 -9.79 -12.55 6.19
C GLU A 163 -9.75 -12.42 4.67
N TYR A 164 -8.62 -12.80 4.08
CA TYR A 164 -8.38 -12.72 2.64
C TYR A 164 -8.28 -14.11 1.97
N ARG A 165 -8.64 -15.19 2.69
CA ARG A 165 -8.72 -16.54 2.13
C ARG A 165 -9.94 -16.63 1.21
N TRP A 166 -9.82 -17.42 0.14
CA TRP A 166 -10.91 -17.67 -0.80
C TRP A 166 -11.56 -16.40 -1.37
N PRO A 167 -10.79 -15.55 -2.08
CA PRO A 167 -11.28 -14.27 -2.58
C PRO A 167 -12.18 -14.45 -3.82
N VAL A 168 -13.35 -15.07 -3.64
CA VAL A 168 -14.32 -15.31 -4.74
C VAL A 168 -14.78 -14.01 -5.40
N GLU A 169 -14.79 -12.92 -4.66
CA GLU A 169 -15.12 -11.59 -5.15
C GLU A 169 -14.12 -11.08 -6.19
N MET A 170 -12.85 -11.48 -6.10
CA MET A 170 -11.84 -11.16 -7.12
C MET A 170 -12.16 -11.83 -8.46
N LEU A 171 -12.77 -13.01 -8.44
CA LEU A 171 -13.21 -13.70 -9.64
C LEU A 171 -14.43 -13.00 -10.27
N LEU A 172 -15.38 -12.58 -9.43
CA LEU A 172 -16.58 -11.88 -9.88
C LEU A 172 -16.25 -10.49 -10.45
N THR A 173 -15.31 -9.75 -9.84
CA THR A 173 -14.94 -8.42 -10.33
C THR A 173 -14.17 -8.43 -11.64
N ARG A 174 -13.46 -9.52 -11.99
CA ARG A 174 -12.86 -9.68 -13.33
C ARG A 174 -13.91 -9.62 -14.46
N TRP A 175 -15.16 -9.95 -14.18
CA TRP A 175 -16.28 -9.86 -15.14
C TRP A 175 -16.87 -8.44 -15.25
N PHE A 176 -16.65 -7.58 -14.25
CA PHE A 176 -17.30 -6.27 -14.12
C PHE A 176 -16.33 -5.07 -14.23
N ILE A 177 -15.02 -5.29 -14.21
CA ILE A 177 -14.02 -4.24 -14.36
C ILE A 177 -13.30 -4.44 -15.69
N PRO A 178 -13.46 -3.52 -16.68
CA PRO A 178 -12.68 -3.58 -17.92
C PRO A 178 -11.19 -3.53 -17.61
N ALA A 179 -10.40 -4.29 -18.34
CA ALA A 179 -8.95 -4.46 -18.18
C ALA A 179 -8.09 -3.18 -18.34
N GLN A 180 -8.70 -2.00 -18.47
CA GLN A 180 -8.03 -0.73 -18.78
C GLN A 180 -7.46 0.03 -17.57
N ARG A 181 -7.42 -0.55 -16.36
CA ARG A 181 -6.82 0.08 -15.18
C ARG A 181 -5.75 -0.75 -14.50
N LEU A 182 -5.15 -1.69 -15.21
CA LEU A 182 -4.00 -2.47 -14.75
C LEU A 182 -2.74 -2.17 -15.58
N SER A 183 -2.70 -1.00 -16.21
CA SER A 183 -1.48 -0.48 -16.86
C SER A 183 -0.98 0.76 -16.13
#